data_bb4b50df516e8661813a387c2530f845
#
_entry.id   bb4b50df516e8661813a387c2530f845
#
_cell.length_a   1.000
_cell.length_b   1.000
_cell.length_c   1.000
_cell.angle_alpha   90.00
_cell.angle_beta   90.00
_cell.angle_gamma   90.00
#
_symmetry.space_group_name_H-M   'P 1'
#
loop_
_entity.id
_entity.type
_entity.pdbx_description
1 polymer ?
#
loop_
_entity_poly.entity_id
_entity_poly.type
_entity_poly.pdbx_seq_one_letter_code
_entity_poly.pdbx_strand_id
1 'polypeptide(L)'
;IACIDDYPGEVSANLLLDRIMGADVVLKKDDGRPEEVQYRELMDRLCKEYESVGEKVYQIPMGGSNLLGMCGYFECAQELTQQSRKNGLKAPKLVCAVGSLGTYMGLYCGLQEADSELCLTGIAISPFGEAKEQRLEEYYAQICSAIGMQKREKAAFHIETAYTRGGYNNPCREVRNAIYLMARQEGILLDPCYTGKAFAGLLDMISEGKIKKGETVIFLHTGGTPGLNTPCHRAEFESELRDGIQVLGERYEKLG
;
A
#
# COMPACT_ATOMS: atom_id res chain seq x y z
N ILE A 1 -1.99 -6.41 18.02
CA ILE A 1 -2.51 -5.60 16.89
C ILE A 1 -3.80 -4.93 17.34
N ALA A 2 -3.95 -3.64 17.11
CA ALA A 2 -5.14 -2.87 17.47
C ALA A 2 -5.75 -2.19 16.24
N CYS A 3 -7.07 -2.29 16.08
CA CYS A 3 -7.80 -1.69 14.97
C CYS A 3 -9.10 -1.03 15.45
N ILE A 4 -9.51 0.04 14.80
CA ILE A 4 -10.85 0.62 14.95
C ILE A 4 -11.72 -0.02 13.87
N ASP A 5 -12.42 -1.09 14.22
CA ASP A 5 -13.23 -1.87 13.30
C ASP A 5 -14.18 -2.81 14.05
N ASP A 6 -15.19 -3.30 13.37
CA ASP A 6 -16.04 -4.39 13.86
C ASP A 6 -15.44 -5.75 13.47
N TYR A 7 -15.78 -6.78 14.24
CA TYR A 7 -15.41 -8.14 13.86
C TYR A 7 -16.11 -8.54 12.54
N PRO A 8 -15.34 -8.96 11.52
CA PRO A 8 -15.90 -9.18 10.18
C PRO A 8 -16.74 -10.47 10.05
N GLY A 9 -17.02 -11.17 11.14
CA GLY A 9 -17.78 -12.43 11.16
C GLY A 9 -16.96 -13.68 10.86
N GLU A 10 -15.74 -13.52 10.35
CA GLU A 10 -14.83 -14.63 10.05
C GLU A 10 -13.37 -14.22 10.23
N VAL A 11 -12.51 -15.20 10.46
CA VAL A 11 -11.05 -15.00 10.52
C VAL A 11 -10.49 -15.28 9.13
N SER A 12 -10.24 -14.23 8.36
CA SER A 12 -9.77 -14.31 6.96
C SER A 12 -8.72 -13.23 6.65
N ALA A 13 -8.11 -13.29 5.49
CA ALA A 13 -7.14 -12.32 4.99
C ALA A 13 -6.01 -12.03 6.00
N ASN A 14 -5.73 -10.76 6.26
CA ASN A 14 -4.68 -10.35 7.21
C ASN A 14 -4.98 -10.83 8.64
N LEU A 15 -6.24 -10.77 9.09
CA LEU A 15 -6.63 -11.24 10.42
C LEU A 15 -6.28 -12.72 10.63
N LEU A 16 -6.42 -13.56 9.60
CA LEU A 16 -6.02 -14.96 9.65
C LEU A 16 -4.51 -15.10 9.86
N LEU A 17 -3.72 -14.36 9.10
CA LEU A 17 -2.26 -14.39 9.22
C LEU A 17 -1.80 -13.89 10.59
N ASP A 18 -2.37 -12.81 11.09
CA ASP A 18 -2.07 -12.27 12.41
C ASP A 18 -2.31 -13.33 13.49
N ARG A 19 -3.45 -14.03 13.43
CA ARG A 19 -3.77 -15.08 14.40
C ARG A 19 -2.91 -16.35 14.24
N ILE A 20 -2.55 -16.73 13.02
CA ILE A 20 -1.60 -17.83 12.77
C ILE A 20 -0.23 -17.50 13.37
N MET A 21 0.23 -16.25 13.26
CA MET A 21 1.50 -15.80 13.84
C MET A 21 1.45 -15.60 15.35
N GLY A 22 0.30 -15.84 15.99
CA GLY A 22 0.14 -15.72 17.44
C GLY A 22 -0.08 -14.29 17.95
N ALA A 23 -0.37 -13.34 17.08
CA ALA A 23 -0.65 -11.98 17.49
C ALA A 23 -1.98 -11.88 18.24
N ASP A 24 -2.01 -11.15 19.34
CA ASP A 24 -3.27 -10.72 19.97
C ASP A 24 -3.87 -9.57 19.14
N VAL A 25 -5.16 -9.68 18.84
CA VAL A 25 -5.89 -8.70 18.04
C VAL A 25 -7.00 -8.09 18.90
N VAL A 26 -6.97 -6.77 18.99
CA VAL A 26 -7.97 -5.96 19.69
C VAL A 26 -8.74 -5.15 18.67
N LEU A 27 -10.03 -5.41 18.55
CA LEU A 27 -10.95 -4.63 17.73
C LEU A 27 -11.77 -3.71 18.63
N LYS A 28 -11.73 -2.41 18.35
CA LYS A 28 -12.57 -1.41 18.98
C LYS A 28 -13.61 -0.95 17.97
N LYS A 29 -14.87 -1.14 18.31
CA LYS A 29 -15.97 -0.62 17.49
C LYS A 29 -15.84 0.89 17.32
N ASP A 30 -16.04 1.37 16.08
CA ASP A 30 -16.08 2.79 15.77
C ASP A 30 -17.20 3.49 16.55
N ASP A 31 -16.85 4.58 17.23
CA ASP A 31 -17.77 5.41 18.01
C ASP A 31 -18.18 6.71 17.29
N GLY A 32 -17.82 6.87 16.03
CA GLY A 32 -18.14 8.00 15.15
C GLY A 32 -17.23 9.22 15.33
N ARG A 33 -16.23 9.17 16.21
CA ARG A 33 -15.20 10.21 16.33
C ARG A 33 -14.12 9.99 15.27
N PRO A 34 -13.25 10.99 14.99
CA PRO A 34 -12.14 10.80 14.08
C PRO A 34 -11.30 9.56 14.44
N GLU A 35 -11.05 8.69 13.47
CA GLU A 35 -10.35 7.41 13.65
C GLU A 35 -8.99 7.59 14.33
N GLU A 36 -8.23 8.63 13.98
CA GLU A 36 -6.93 8.94 14.58
C GLU A 36 -7.02 9.18 16.10
N VAL A 37 -8.11 9.79 16.56
CA VAL A 37 -8.35 10.04 17.99
C VAL A 37 -8.63 8.73 18.71
N GLN A 38 -9.54 7.94 18.16
CA GLN A 38 -9.93 6.65 18.72
C GLN A 38 -8.75 5.68 18.75
N TYR A 39 -7.97 5.63 17.68
CA TYR A 39 -6.78 4.77 17.58
C TYR A 39 -5.71 5.16 18.61
N ARG A 40 -5.42 6.45 18.77
CA ARG A 40 -4.48 6.94 19.78
C ARG A 40 -4.90 6.55 21.18
N GLU A 41 -6.17 6.79 21.55
CA GLU A 41 -6.70 6.42 22.86
C GLU A 41 -6.62 4.91 23.13
N LEU A 42 -6.93 4.09 22.10
CA LEU A 42 -6.81 2.64 22.19
C LEU A 42 -5.36 2.21 22.42
N MET A 43 -4.43 2.76 21.65
CA MET A 43 -3.01 2.45 21.76
C MET A 43 -2.45 2.87 23.13
N ASP A 44 -2.76 4.09 23.58
CA ASP A 44 -2.32 4.58 24.89
C ASP A 44 -2.83 3.72 26.05
N ARG A 45 -4.08 3.23 25.94
CA ARG A 45 -4.64 2.30 26.93
C ARG A 45 -3.89 0.97 26.92
N LEU A 46 -3.73 0.35 25.76
CA LEU A 46 -3.03 -0.94 25.65
C LEU A 46 -1.59 -0.85 26.12
N CYS A 47 -0.88 0.22 25.79
CA CYS A 47 0.50 0.42 26.28
C CYS A 47 0.55 0.46 27.80
N LYS A 48 -0.34 1.23 28.43
CA LYS A 48 -0.41 1.28 29.91
C LYS A 48 -0.75 -0.08 30.54
N GLU A 49 -1.63 -0.85 29.90
CA GLU A 49 -1.98 -2.20 30.37
C GLU A 49 -0.74 -3.11 30.35
N TYR A 50 0.01 -3.17 29.24
CA TYR A 50 1.24 -3.97 29.12
C TYR A 50 2.36 -3.47 30.05
N GLU A 51 2.57 -2.15 30.14
CA GLU A 51 3.58 -1.56 31.04
C GLU A 51 3.26 -1.84 32.51
N SER A 52 1.98 -1.90 32.89
CA SER A 52 1.57 -2.19 34.26
C SER A 52 1.96 -3.59 34.74
N VAL A 53 2.18 -4.53 33.83
CA VAL A 53 2.65 -5.89 34.15
C VAL A 53 4.15 -6.07 33.84
N GLY A 54 4.87 -4.97 33.58
CA GLY A 54 6.33 -4.97 33.46
C GLY A 54 6.85 -5.19 32.04
N GLU A 55 5.98 -5.20 31.03
CA GLU A 55 6.39 -5.34 29.64
C GLU A 55 6.94 -4.03 29.07
N LYS A 56 7.91 -4.14 28.14
CA LYS A 56 8.41 -3.00 27.36
C LYS A 56 7.63 -2.87 26.08
N VAL A 57 6.97 -1.72 25.89
CA VAL A 57 6.11 -1.49 24.73
C VAL A 57 6.78 -0.61 23.68
N TYR A 58 6.70 -1.01 22.43
CA TYR A 58 7.00 -0.16 21.27
C TYR A 58 5.76 -0.02 20.40
N GLN A 59 5.26 1.20 20.25
CA GLN A 59 4.12 1.50 19.39
C GLN A 59 4.55 1.62 17.94
N ILE A 60 4.04 0.73 17.09
CA ILE A 60 4.14 0.89 15.63
C ILE A 60 2.92 1.70 15.17
N PRO A 61 3.09 2.90 14.62
CA PRO A 61 1.96 3.72 14.19
C PRO A 61 1.23 3.10 13.00
N MET A 62 0.02 3.59 12.72
CA MET A 62 -0.78 3.17 11.56
C MET A 62 0.06 3.23 10.28
N GLY A 63 0.04 2.12 9.52
CA GLY A 63 0.83 1.97 8.31
C GLY A 63 2.35 1.91 8.51
N GLY A 64 2.85 1.81 9.74
CA GLY A 64 4.29 1.85 10.04
C GLY A 64 4.96 3.16 9.63
N SER A 65 4.17 4.23 9.45
CA SER A 65 4.64 5.50 8.89
C SER A 65 5.21 6.40 9.99
N ASN A 66 6.43 6.11 10.36
CA ASN A 66 7.28 6.94 11.20
C ASN A 66 8.69 7.00 10.58
N LEU A 67 9.59 7.72 11.22
CA LEU A 67 10.97 7.87 10.74
C LEU A 67 11.64 6.51 10.46
N LEU A 68 11.53 5.56 11.37
CA LEU A 68 12.13 4.22 11.22
C LEU A 68 11.51 3.46 10.04
N GLY A 69 10.18 3.46 9.90
CA GLY A 69 9.49 2.81 8.79
C GLY A 69 9.82 3.44 7.43
N MET A 70 10.02 4.76 7.39
CA MET A 70 10.42 5.47 6.18
C MET A 70 11.86 5.13 5.75
N CYS A 71 12.76 4.80 6.68
CA CYS A 71 14.14 4.41 6.35
C CYS A 71 14.21 3.17 5.46
N GLY A 72 13.29 2.21 5.60
CA GLY A 72 13.26 1.03 4.73
C GLY A 72 13.02 1.38 3.26
N TYR A 73 12.15 2.35 2.97
CA TYR A 73 11.93 2.82 1.60
C TYR A 73 12.96 3.84 1.13
N PHE A 74 13.63 4.53 2.04
CA PHE A 74 14.82 5.33 1.72
C PHE A 74 15.93 4.43 1.16
N GLU A 75 16.22 3.31 1.80
CA GLU A 75 17.19 2.32 1.31
C GLU A 75 16.73 1.66 0.01
N CYS A 76 15.43 1.34 -0.11
CA CYS A 76 14.85 0.82 -1.35
C CYS A 76 15.07 1.79 -2.55
N ALA A 77 14.96 3.10 -2.32
CA ALA A 77 15.20 4.09 -3.37
C ALA A 77 16.68 4.10 -3.81
N GLN A 78 17.60 3.93 -2.89
CA GLN A 78 19.04 3.82 -3.20
C GLN A 78 19.35 2.56 -4.01
N GLU A 79 18.76 1.42 -3.61
CA GLU A 79 18.89 0.16 -4.32
C GLU A 79 18.33 0.27 -5.75
N LEU A 80 17.10 0.81 -5.91
CA LEU A 80 16.47 1.05 -7.21
C LEU A 80 17.33 1.96 -8.11
N THR A 81 17.93 3.01 -7.52
CA THR A 81 18.83 3.91 -8.24
C THR A 81 20.06 3.17 -8.78
N GLN A 82 20.68 2.33 -7.95
CA GLN A 82 21.82 1.52 -8.36
C GLN A 82 21.44 0.53 -9.46
N GLN A 83 20.31 -0.17 -9.30
CA GLN A 83 19.81 -1.12 -10.29
C GLN A 83 19.46 -0.42 -11.62
N SER A 84 18.83 0.76 -11.57
CA SER A 84 18.51 1.56 -12.74
C SER A 84 19.77 1.97 -13.49
N ARG A 85 20.78 2.48 -12.81
CA ARG A 85 22.07 2.84 -13.41
C ARG A 85 22.78 1.62 -14.03
N LYS A 86 22.82 0.50 -13.29
CA LYS A 86 23.41 -0.75 -13.78
C LYS A 86 22.75 -1.28 -15.05
N ASN A 87 21.44 -1.12 -15.17
CA ASN A 87 20.66 -1.55 -16.33
C ASN A 87 20.57 -0.49 -17.44
N GLY A 88 21.23 0.66 -17.29
CA GLY A 88 21.26 1.73 -18.27
C GLY A 88 19.89 2.37 -18.55
N LEU A 89 18.97 2.35 -17.57
CA LEU A 89 17.67 2.97 -17.68
C LEU A 89 17.80 4.50 -17.61
N LYS A 90 17.16 5.20 -18.53
CA LYS A 90 17.20 6.65 -18.60
C LYS A 90 15.90 7.23 -18.03
N ALA A 91 15.99 8.00 -16.96
CA ALA A 91 14.90 8.69 -16.29
C ALA A 91 13.60 7.86 -16.20
N PRO A 92 13.63 6.60 -15.68
CA PRO A 92 12.43 5.79 -15.62
C PRO A 92 11.43 6.39 -14.62
N LYS A 93 10.14 6.24 -14.93
CA LYS A 93 9.07 6.61 -13.98
C LYS A 93 8.96 5.53 -12.90
N LEU A 94 9.07 5.92 -11.64
CA LEU A 94 8.82 5.04 -10.49
C LEU A 94 7.42 5.29 -9.96
N VAL A 95 6.55 4.30 -10.02
CA VAL A 95 5.14 4.41 -9.58
C VAL A 95 4.90 3.56 -8.35
N CYS A 96 4.28 4.13 -7.32
CA CYS A 96 3.91 3.42 -6.09
C CYS A 96 2.52 3.80 -5.59
N ALA A 97 1.91 2.92 -4.79
CA ALA A 97 0.69 3.22 -4.05
C ALA A 97 0.97 4.19 -2.89
N VAL A 98 0.04 5.12 -2.64
CA VAL A 98 0.15 6.11 -1.56
C VAL A 98 -1.07 6.02 -0.64
N GLY A 99 -0.85 5.52 0.58
CA GLY A 99 -1.84 5.47 1.66
C GLY A 99 -1.43 6.35 2.85
N SER A 100 -0.63 5.81 3.76
CA SER A 100 -0.13 6.45 4.98
C SER A 100 1.09 7.36 4.77
N LEU A 101 1.55 7.53 3.53
CA LEU A 101 2.65 8.38 3.07
C LEU A 101 4.07 7.86 3.35
N GLY A 102 4.28 6.91 4.25
CA GLY A 102 5.62 6.46 4.65
C GLY A 102 6.44 5.91 3.49
N THR A 103 5.85 5.04 2.65
CA THR A 103 6.50 4.49 1.44
C THR A 103 6.93 5.61 0.49
N TYR A 104 6.00 6.50 0.15
CA TYR A 104 6.28 7.60 -0.78
C TYR A 104 7.37 8.52 -0.28
N MET A 105 7.31 8.90 1.01
CA MET A 105 8.28 9.84 1.58
C MET A 105 9.68 9.22 1.71
N GLY A 106 9.76 7.95 2.12
CA GLY A 106 11.05 7.24 2.13
C GLY A 106 11.68 7.18 0.75
N LEU A 107 10.90 6.80 -0.28
CA LEU A 107 11.35 6.81 -1.68
C LEU A 107 11.78 8.21 -2.12
N TYR A 108 10.97 9.23 -1.87
CA TYR A 108 11.26 10.61 -2.28
C TYR A 108 12.61 11.11 -1.73
N CYS A 109 12.83 10.93 -0.43
CA CYS A 109 14.07 11.35 0.22
C CYS A 109 15.27 10.50 -0.23
N GLY A 110 15.10 9.18 -0.35
CA GLY A 110 16.16 8.29 -0.81
C GLY A 110 16.59 8.55 -2.25
N LEU A 111 15.65 8.88 -3.14
CA LEU A 111 15.95 9.29 -4.52
C LEU A 111 16.68 10.65 -4.56
N GLN A 112 16.26 11.58 -3.70
CA GLN A 112 16.92 12.88 -3.60
C GLN A 112 18.36 12.75 -3.11
N GLU A 113 18.60 11.95 -2.07
CA GLU A 113 19.95 11.71 -1.50
C GLU A 113 20.87 10.98 -2.49
N ALA A 114 20.32 10.04 -3.25
CA ALA A 114 21.05 9.28 -4.26
C ALA A 114 21.31 10.07 -5.57
N ASP A 115 20.86 11.32 -5.68
CA ASP A 115 20.85 12.09 -6.92
C ASP A 115 20.34 11.25 -8.11
N SER A 116 19.15 10.70 -7.93
CA SER A 116 18.56 9.71 -8.85
C SER A 116 17.84 10.36 -10.01
N GLU A 117 17.95 9.75 -11.19
CA GLU A 117 17.16 10.13 -12.37
C GLU A 117 15.74 9.53 -12.35
N LEU A 118 15.38 8.69 -11.37
CA LEU A 118 14.03 8.14 -11.28
C LEU A 118 13.01 9.24 -10.95
N CYS A 119 11.94 9.27 -11.73
CA CYS A 119 10.83 10.21 -11.56
C CYS A 119 9.72 9.55 -10.74
N LEU A 120 9.63 9.87 -9.45
CA LEU A 120 8.63 9.29 -8.56
C LEU A 120 7.24 9.87 -8.80
N THR A 121 6.27 9.00 -8.97
CA THR A 121 4.83 9.32 -8.99
C THR A 121 4.11 8.42 -7.99
N GLY A 122 3.42 9.02 -7.04
CA GLY A 122 2.52 8.32 -6.13
C GLY A 122 1.11 8.26 -6.69
N ILE A 123 0.39 7.16 -6.49
CA ILE A 123 -1.04 7.06 -6.80
C ILE A 123 -1.81 6.89 -5.49
N ALA A 124 -2.63 7.89 -5.14
CA ALA A 124 -3.41 7.88 -3.91
C ALA A 124 -4.49 6.78 -3.95
N ILE A 125 -4.54 5.95 -2.91
CA ILE A 125 -5.52 4.86 -2.77
C ILE A 125 -6.79 5.26 -2.01
N SER A 126 -6.79 6.47 -1.46
CA SER A 126 -7.91 7.06 -0.71
C SER A 126 -7.90 8.58 -0.87
N PRO A 127 -8.98 9.29 -0.53
CA PRO A 127 -9.03 10.74 -0.64
C PRO A 127 -7.79 11.44 -0.06
N PHE A 128 -7.33 12.46 -0.76
CA PHE A 128 -6.12 13.18 -0.43
C PHE A 128 -6.50 14.66 -0.20
N GLY A 129 -6.24 15.17 0.99
CA GLY A 129 -6.58 16.54 1.38
C GLY A 129 -5.49 17.17 2.23
N GLU A 130 -5.74 18.37 2.73
CA GLU A 130 -4.79 19.23 3.46
C GLU A 130 -4.03 18.51 4.58
N ALA A 131 -4.69 17.66 5.36
CA ALA A 131 -4.04 16.90 6.44
C ALA A 131 -2.92 15.98 5.92
N LYS A 132 -3.11 15.37 4.75
CA LYS A 132 -2.07 14.53 4.12
C LYS A 132 -0.97 15.39 3.51
N GLU A 133 -1.29 16.54 2.96
CA GLU A 133 -0.30 17.50 2.44
C GLU A 133 0.60 18.02 3.57
N GLN A 134 0.03 18.42 4.70
CA GLN A 134 0.80 18.82 5.87
C GLN A 134 1.70 17.69 6.37
N ARG A 135 1.18 16.46 6.43
CA ARG A 135 1.95 15.29 6.88
C ARG A 135 3.11 14.95 5.93
N LEU A 136 2.97 15.18 4.63
CA LEU A 136 4.10 15.06 3.69
C LEU A 136 5.24 16.02 4.07
N GLU A 137 4.92 17.27 4.34
CA GLU A 137 5.92 18.26 4.74
C GLU A 137 6.58 17.94 6.09
N GLU A 138 5.80 17.44 7.05
CA GLU A 138 6.29 17.00 8.35
C GLU A 138 7.26 15.81 8.20
N TYR A 139 6.88 14.79 7.44
CA TYR A 139 7.71 13.61 7.20
C TYR A 139 8.99 13.97 6.45
N TYR A 140 8.90 14.85 5.45
CA TYR A 140 10.06 15.34 4.75
C TYR A 140 11.04 16.06 5.69
N ALA A 141 10.54 16.94 6.55
CA ALA A 141 11.35 17.63 7.54
C ALA A 141 12.00 16.66 8.55
N GLN A 142 11.26 15.65 9.00
CA GLN A 142 11.77 14.63 9.93
C GLN A 142 12.92 13.82 9.33
N ILE A 143 12.78 13.34 8.10
CA ILE A 143 13.85 12.58 7.44
C ILE A 143 15.06 13.48 7.19
N CYS A 144 14.87 14.68 6.61
CA CYS A 144 15.96 15.61 6.36
C CYS A 144 16.76 15.90 7.63
N SER A 145 16.07 16.14 8.75
CA SER A 145 16.73 16.39 10.05
C SER A 145 17.49 15.16 10.56
N ALA A 146 16.91 13.97 10.40
CA ALA A 146 17.50 12.74 10.93
C ALA A 146 18.79 12.31 10.21
N ILE A 147 18.86 12.53 8.90
CA ILE A 147 20.00 12.11 8.07
C ILE A 147 20.94 13.28 7.71
N GLY A 148 20.65 14.50 8.18
CA GLY A 148 21.44 15.68 7.85
C GLY A 148 21.31 16.16 6.40
N MET A 149 20.23 15.76 5.70
CA MET A 149 19.96 16.17 4.32
C MET A 149 19.40 17.58 4.28
N GLN A 150 19.89 18.40 3.37
CA GLN A 150 19.33 19.74 3.19
C GLN A 150 17.94 19.70 2.59
N LYS A 151 16.95 20.26 3.30
CA LYS A 151 15.59 20.40 2.79
C LYS A 151 15.58 21.34 1.58
N ARG A 152 14.96 20.92 0.46
CA ARG A 152 14.75 21.79 -0.70
C ARG A 152 13.69 22.85 -0.34
N GLU A 153 13.90 24.09 -0.76
CA GLU A 153 12.94 25.21 -0.52
C GLU A 153 11.55 24.93 -1.09
N LYS A 154 11.48 24.21 -2.22
CA LYS A 154 10.23 23.74 -2.82
C LYS A 154 10.34 22.23 -3.08
N ALA A 155 9.82 21.44 -2.17
CA ALA A 155 9.60 20.04 -2.43
C ALA A 155 8.46 19.88 -3.45
N ALA A 156 8.71 19.14 -4.53
CA ALA A 156 7.69 18.85 -5.55
C ALA A 156 7.24 17.40 -5.36
N PHE A 157 6.13 17.22 -4.64
CA PHE A 157 5.53 15.90 -4.46
C PHE A 157 4.56 15.63 -5.60
N HIS A 158 4.83 14.60 -6.40
CA HIS A 158 3.98 14.18 -7.51
C HIS A 158 3.07 13.05 -7.05
N ILE A 159 1.84 13.38 -6.66
CA ILE A 159 0.83 12.41 -6.23
C ILE A 159 -0.44 12.61 -7.05
N GLU A 160 -0.80 11.56 -7.80
CA GLU A 160 -2.03 11.48 -8.56
C GLU A 160 -3.19 11.13 -7.63
N THR A 161 -4.15 12.04 -7.49
CA THR A 161 -5.27 11.91 -6.54
C THR A 161 -6.58 11.54 -7.21
N ALA A 162 -6.62 11.50 -8.54
CA ALA A 162 -7.84 11.21 -9.32
C ALA A 162 -8.24 9.73 -9.32
N TYR A 163 -7.33 8.81 -8.97
CA TYR A 163 -7.52 7.36 -9.16
C TYR A 163 -7.91 6.61 -7.88
N THR A 164 -8.54 7.27 -6.92
CA THR A 164 -8.89 6.70 -5.59
C THR A 164 -9.96 5.61 -5.64
N ARG A 165 -10.71 5.50 -6.76
CA ARG A 165 -11.70 4.44 -6.99
C ARG A 165 -12.73 4.29 -5.87
N GLY A 166 -13.32 5.40 -5.43
CA GLY A 166 -14.34 5.40 -4.39
C GLY A 166 -13.82 5.32 -2.95
N GLY A 167 -12.50 5.32 -2.75
CA GLY A 167 -11.89 5.38 -1.42
C GLY A 167 -11.16 4.11 -0.99
N TYR A 168 -10.76 4.09 0.27
CA TYR A 168 -9.99 3.01 0.86
C TYR A 168 -10.77 1.68 0.85
N ASN A 169 -10.10 0.59 0.45
CA ASN A 169 -10.63 -0.77 0.46
C ASN A 169 -12.00 -0.96 -0.25
N ASN A 170 -12.37 -0.03 -1.15
CA ASN A 170 -13.63 -0.11 -1.88
C ASN A 170 -13.52 -1.10 -3.05
N PRO A 171 -14.39 -2.14 -3.15
CA PRO A 171 -14.43 -3.04 -4.29
C PRO A 171 -14.74 -2.28 -5.59
N CYS A 172 -13.88 -2.45 -6.60
CA CYS A 172 -13.97 -1.73 -7.86
C CYS A 172 -13.61 -2.66 -9.03
N ARG A 173 -14.42 -2.67 -10.07
CA ARG A 173 -14.23 -3.55 -11.23
C ARG A 173 -12.95 -3.23 -12.00
N GLU A 174 -12.62 -1.95 -12.14
CA GLU A 174 -11.40 -1.51 -12.81
C GLU A 174 -10.14 -2.03 -12.11
N VAL A 175 -10.17 -2.04 -10.78
CA VAL A 175 -9.08 -2.61 -9.95
C VAL A 175 -8.98 -4.13 -10.18
N ARG A 176 -10.11 -4.85 -10.16
CA ARG A 176 -10.10 -6.29 -10.44
C ARG A 176 -9.60 -6.60 -11.85
N ASN A 177 -9.99 -5.82 -12.86
CA ASN A 177 -9.48 -5.97 -14.22
C ASN A 177 -7.96 -5.78 -14.29
N ALA A 178 -7.41 -4.80 -13.57
CA ALA A 178 -5.97 -4.58 -13.47
C ALA A 178 -5.25 -5.76 -12.78
N ILE A 179 -5.84 -6.32 -11.71
CA ILE A 179 -5.35 -7.53 -11.04
C ILE A 179 -5.36 -8.72 -12.01
N TYR A 180 -6.46 -8.94 -12.75
CA TYR A 180 -6.54 -10.01 -13.75
C TYR A 180 -5.51 -9.85 -14.86
N LEU A 181 -5.31 -8.62 -15.34
CA LEU A 181 -4.32 -8.33 -16.38
C LEU A 181 -2.92 -8.73 -15.91
N MET A 182 -2.49 -8.23 -14.76
CA MET A 182 -1.16 -8.52 -14.21
C MET A 182 -0.99 -10.02 -13.94
N ALA A 183 -1.97 -10.65 -13.30
CA ALA A 183 -1.92 -12.07 -12.97
C ALA A 183 -1.84 -12.97 -14.23
N ARG A 184 -2.60 -12.65 -15.27
CA ARG A 184 -2.69 -13.49 -16.49
C ARG A 184 -1.52 -13.28 -17.45
N GLN A 185 -0.91 -12.09 -17.45
CA GLN A 185 0.21 -11.79 -18.33
C GLN A 185 1.57 -12.09 -17.69
N GLU A 186 1.70 -11.80 -16.38
CA GLU A 186 3.00 -11.84 -15.69
C GLU A 186 3.05 -12.86 -14.54
N GLY A 187 1.93 -13.49 -14.17
CA GLY A 187 1.87 -14.40 -13.02
C GLY A 187 2.02 -13.70 -11.66
N ILE A 188 1.83 -12.37 -11.63
CA ILE A 188 1.99 -11.55 -10.42
C ILE A 188 0.62 -11.18 -9.86
N LEU A 189 0.38 -11.49 -8.58
CA LEU A 189 -0.86 -11.14 -7.89
C LEU A 189 -0.72 -9.79 -7.19
N LEU A 190 -1.58 -8.84 -7.56
CA LEU A 190 -1.74 -7.56 -6.88
C LEU A 190 -2.87 -7.65 -5.84
N ASP A 191 -2.85 -6.78 -4.83
CA ASP A 191 -3.94 -6.66 -3.87
C ASP A 191 -5.02 -5.65 -4.33
N PRO A 192 -6.26 -5.76 -3.88
CA PRO A 192 -7.32 -4.88 -4.34
C PRO A 192 -7.32 -3.48 -3.70
N CYS A 193 -6.60 -3.27 -2.59
CA CYS A 193 -6.60 -2.01 -1.86
C CYS A 193 -5.48 -1.06 -2.30
N TYR A 194 -4.25 -1.55 -2.43
CA TYR A 194 -3.05 -0.75 -2.69
C TYR A 194 -2.51 -0.97 -4.09
N THR A 195 -1.84 -2.10 -4.33
CA THR A 195 -1.09 -2.33 -5.58
C THR A 195 -1.99 -2.48 -6.79
N GLY A 196 -3.12 -3.15 -6.69
CA GLY A 196 -4.08 -3.25 -7.78
C GLY A 196 -4.71 -1.90 -8.12
N LYS A 197 -5.00 -1.07 -7.11
CA LYS A 197 -5.53 0.28 -7.33
C LYS A 197 -4.50 1.20 -7.98
N ALA A 198 -3.26 1.17 -7.49
CA ALA A 198 -2.17 1.94 -8.08
C ALA A 198 -1.87 1.48 -9.52
N PHE A 199 -1.92 0.18 -9.80
CA PHE A 199 -1.72 -0.34 -11.14
C PHE A 199 -2.88 0.04 -12.08
N ALA A 200 -4.14 0.00 -11.62
CA ALA A 200 -5.27 0.52 -12.39
C ALA A 200 -5.10 2.00 -12.73
N GLY A 201 -4.64 2.82 -11.77
CA GLY A 201 -4.33 4.23 -12.01
C GLY A 201 -3.17 4.42 -12.99
N LEU A 202 -2.14 3.58 -12.94
CA LEU A 202 -1.06 3.58 -13.93
C LEU A 202 -1.57 3.29 -15.34
N LEU A 203 -2.46 2.31 -15.50
CA LEU A 203 -3.08 1.99 -16.80
C LEU A 203 -3.90 3.17 -17.34
N ASP A 204 -4.63 3.89 -16.47
CA ASP A 204 -5.33 5.10 -16.88
C ASP A 204 -4.36 6.20 -17.32
N MET A 205 -3.29 6.44 -16.56
CA MET A 205 -2.25 7.40 -16.94
C MET A 205 -1.64 7.11 -18.32
N ILE A 206 -1.46 5.84 -18.65
CA ILE A 206 -0.99 5.41 -19.97
C ILE A 206 -2.08 5.71 -21.01
N SER A 207 -3.33 5.37 -20.76
CA SER A 207 -4.45 5.61 -21.69
C SER A 207 -4.72 7.10 -21.94
N GLU A 208 -4.50 7.93 -20.93
CA GLU A 208 -4.61 9.39 -20.97
C GLU A 208 -3.39 10.07 -21.62
N GLY A 209 -2.35 9.30 -21.98
CA GLY A 209 -1.12 9.83 -22.59
C GLY A 209 -0.19 10.58 -21.61
N LYS A 210 -0.42 10.50 -20.30
CA LYS A 210 0.49 11.00 -19.25
C LYS A 210 1.80 10.22 -19.21
N ILE A 211 1.76 8.97 -19.64
CA ILE A 211 2.91 8.11 -19.86
C ILE A 211 2.91 7.73 -21.34
N LYS A 212 3.97 8.09 -22.04
CA LYS A 212 4.07 7.92 -23.50
C LYS A 212 4.66 6.56 -23.86
N LYS A 213 4.33 6.08 -25.06
CA LYS A 213 4.95 4.89 -25.62
C LYS A 213 6.48 5.04 -25.69
N GLY A 214 7.20 4.07 -25.16
CA GLY A 214 8.66 4.05 -25.12
C GLY A 214 9.26 4.60 -23.81
N GLU A 215 8.46 5.20 -22.93
CA GLU A 215 8.92 5.52 -21.59
C GLU A 215 9.04 4.26 -20.74
N THR A 216 10.10 4.17 -19.95
CA THR A 216 10.30 3.07 -19.00
C THR A 216 9.55 3.37 -17.70
N VAL A 217 8.78 2.40 -17.22
CA VAL A 217 8.07 2.48 -15.96
C VAL A 217 8.54 1.36 -15.03
N ILE A 218 8.87 1.71 -13.81
CA ILE A 218 9.08 0.79 -12.70
C ILE A 218 7.84 0.88 -11.80
N PHE A 219 7.09 -0.20 -11.69
CA PHE A 219 5.96 -0.29 -10.77
C PHE A 219 6.41 -0.99 -9.48
N LEU A 220 6.31 -0.29 -8.35
CA LEU A 220 6.71 -0.84 -7.06
C LEU A 220 5.59 -1.69 -6.46
N HIS A 221 5.81 -3.00 -6.42
CA HIS A 221 4.90 -3.95 -5.78
C HIS A 221 5.21 -4.08 -4.29
N THR A 222 4.35 -3.52 -3.45
CA THR A 222 4.56 -3.44 -1.99
C THR A 222 3.87 -4.55 -1.19
N GLY A 223 3.44 -5.62 -1.84
CA GLY A 223 2.76 -6.73 -1.18
C GLY A 223 1.23 -6.59 -1.15
N GLY A 224 0.60 -7.09 -0.08
CA GLY A 224 -0.84 -6.94 0.16
C GLY A 224 -1.73 -8.09 -0.31
N THR A 225 -1.17 -9.15 -0.92
CA THR A 225 -1.91 -10.29 -1.50
C THR A 225 -2.97 -10.92 -0.58
N PRO A 226 -2.81 -11.00 0.75
CA PRO A 226 -3.87 -11.50 1.62
C PRO A 226 -5.18 -10.71 1.50
N GLY A 227 -5.12 -9.43 1.10
CA GLY A 227 -6.27 -8.59 0.84
C GLY A 227 -7.24 -9.12 -0.22
N LEU A 228 -6.79 -10.00 -1.13
CA LEU A 228 -7.65 -10.73 -2.09
C LEU A 228 -8.73 -11.57 -1.39
N ASN A 229 -8.45 -12.02 -0.16
CA ASN A 229 -9.33 -12.87 0.63
C ASN A 229 -10.14 -12.10 1.69
N THR A 230 -10.14 -10.76 1.68
CA THR A 230 -11.10 -10.02 2.51
C THR A 230 -12.53 -10.30 2.05
N PRO A 231 -13.51 -10.42 2.96
CA PRO A 231 -14.86 -10.86 2.61
C PRO A 231 -15.49 -10.12 1.44
N CYS A 232 -15.41 -8.78 1.43
CA CYS A 232 -15.99 -7.95 0.38
C CYS A 232 -15.33 -8.17 -0.99
N HIS A 233 -14.00 -8.25 -1.05
CA HIS A 233 -13.27 -8.47 -2.30
C HIS A 233 -13.42 -9.91 -2.79
N ARG A 234 -13.35 -10.89 -1.88
CA ARG A 234 -13.54 -12.30 -2.21
C ARG A 234 -14.92 -12.56 -2.84
N ALA A 235 -15.98 -11.96 -2.30
CA ALA A 235 -17.32 -12.10 -2.85
C ALA A 235 -17.43 -11.61 -4.30
N GLU A 236 -16.78 -10.49 -4.62
CA GLU A 236 -16.73 -9.95 -5.98
C GLU A 236 -15.94 -10.86 -6.93
N PHE A 237 -14.76 -11.34 -6.51
CA PHE A 237 -13.96 -12.29 -7.30
C PHE A 237 -14.71 -13.61 -7.53
N GLU A 238 -15.37 -14.15 -6.50
CA GLU A 238 -16.14 -15.37 -6.62
C GLU A 238 -17.28 -15.22 -7.63
N SER A 239 -18.00 -14.09 -7.57
CA SER A 239 -19.09 -13.81 -8.52
C SER A 239 -18.63 -13.77 -9.97
N GLU A 240 -17.41 -13.25 -10.24
CA GLU A 240 -16.86 -13.11 -11.59
C GLU A 240 -16.16 -14.39 -12.09
N LEU A 241 -15.64 -15.23 -11.21
CA LEU A 241 -14.76 -16.36 -11.58
C LEU A 241 -15.44 -17.73 -11.45
N ARG A 242 -16.61 -17.81 -10.84
CA ARG A 242 -17.33 -19.07 -10.60
C ARG A 242 -17.63 -19.82 -11.89
N ASP A 243 -18.05 -19.14 -12.93
CA ASP A 243 -18.49 -19.74 -14.20
C ASP A 243 -17.36 -20.47 -14.96
N GLY A 244 -16.10 -20.21 -14.60
CA GLY A 244 -14.94 -20.89 -15.15
C GLY A 244 -14.61 -22.23 -14.48
N ILE A 245 -15.37 -22.62 -13.44
CA ILE A 245 -15.09 -23.84 -12.68
C ILE A 245 -15.93 -25.00 -13.24
N GLN A 246 -15.25 -26.08 -13.64
CA GLN A 246 -15.88 -27.32 -14.06
C GLN A 246 -15.69 -28.38 -12.99
N VAL A 247 -16.80 -29.01 -12.57
CA VAL A 247 -16.78 -30.18 -11.68
C VAL A 247 -16.92 -31.43 -12.52
N LEU A 248 -15.87 -32.23 -12.60
CA LEU A 248 -15.92 -33.54 -13.25
C LEU A 248 -16.58 -34.54 -12.28
N GLY A 249 -17.49 -35.37 -12.82
CA GLY A 249 -18.16 -36.39 -12.02
C GLY A 249 -17.18 -37.40 -11.43
N GLU A 250 -17.65 -38.23 -10.48
CA GLU A 250 -16.83 -39.16 -9.66
C GLU A 250 -16.02 -40.20 -10.45
N ARG A 251 -16.21 -40.32 -11.76
CA ARG A 251 -15.41 -41.19 -12.64
C ARG A 251 -14.69 -40.35 -13.70
N TYR A 252 -13.38 -40.43 -13.67
CA TYR A 252 -12.48 -39.93 -14.74
C TYR A 252 -12.68 -40.65 -16.09
N GLU A 253 -13.83 -41.22 -16.35
CA GLU A 253 -14.07 -42.12 -17.49
C GLU A 253 -14.35 -41.40 -18.82
N LYS A 254 -14.24 -40.09 -18.92
CA LYS A 254 -14.47 -39.42 -20.20
C LYS A 254 -13.48 -38.29 -20.47
N LEU A 255 -12.22 -38.63 -20.54
CA LEU A 255 -11.25 -37.91 -21.40
C LEU A 255 -10.91 -38.89 -22.54
N GLY A 256 -11.84 -39.04 -23.47
CA GLY A 256 -11.68 -39.68 -24.73
C GLY A 256 -11.86 -38.72 -25.86
#